data_72d9d88b00ffff67fe06ad752cd65e8d
#
_entry.id   72d9d88b00ffff67fe06ad752cd65e8d
#
_cell.length_a   1.000
_cell.length_b   1.000
_cell.length_c   1.000
_cell.angle_alpha   90.00
_cell.angle_beta   90.00
_cell.angle_gamma   90.00
#
_symmetry.space_group_name_H-M   'P 1'
#
loop_
_entity.id
_entity.type
_entity.pdbx_description
1 polymer ?
#
loop_
_entity_poly.entity_id
_entity_poly.type
_entity_poly.pdbx_seq_one_letter_code
_entity_poly.pdbx_strand_id
1 'polypeptide(L)'
;MSIVQFLKDDLSTARANGCEAKIFFTHHPLFLERADEGDGYFVIPRVRRKVILDILHEHDVSSVFAGHWHRNNHAEDGKLQMVVTGAVGYPLGDDPSGLRVVKVRGDGVTHKYYAMDDLPDSIAL
;
A
#
# COMPACT_ATOMS: atom_id res chain seq x y z
N MET A 1 -19.85 -8.12 10.17
CA MET A 1 -19.52 -7.33 8.96
C MET A 1 -18.33 -7.96 8.25
N SER A 2 -18.42 -8.19 6.95
CA SER A 2 -17.26 -8.67 6.18
C SER A 2 -16.26 -7.54 5.95
N ILE A 3 -14.99 -7.88 5.70
CA ILE A 3 -13.96 -6.87 5.38
C ILE A 3 -14.30 -6.09 4.10
N VAL A 4 -14.96 -6.73 3.13
CA VAL A 4 -15.42 -6.10 1.90
C VAL A 4 -16.51 -5.05 2.18
N GLN A 5 -17.46 -5.38 3.06
CA GLN A 5 -18.50 -4.43 3.45
C GLN A 5 -17.92 -3.24 4.23
N PHE A 6 -17.04 -3.53 5.19
CA PHE A 6 -16.32 -2.49 5.93
C PHE A 6 -15.59 -1.52 4.97
N LEU A 7 -14.85 -2.06 4.02
CA LEU A 7 -14.08 -1.26 3.06
C LEU A 7 -14.98 -0.35 2.20
N LYS A 8 -16.10 -0.87 1.73
CA LYS A 8 -17.08 -0.08 0.96
C LYS A 8 -17.69 1.04 1.79
N ASP A 9 -18.09 0.75 3.02
CA ASP A 9 -18.73 1.71 3.90
C ASP A 9 -17.76 2.83 4.30
N ASP A 10 -16.53 2.47 4.66
CA ASP A 10 -15.48 3.41 5.05
C ASP A 10 -15.08 4.35 3.88
N LEU A 11 -14.84 3.80 2.71
CA LEU A 11 -14.50 4.59 1.52
C LEU A 11 -15.67 5.47 1.04
N SER A 12 -16.91 4.99 1.16
CA SER A 12 -18.09 5.81 0.85
C SER A 12 -18.22 6.98 1.82
N THR A 13 -17.94 6.74 3.09
CA THR A 13 -17.92 7.79 4.12
C THR A 13 -16.81 8.81 3.87
N ALA A 14 -15.60 8.35 3.52
CA ALA A 14 -14.50 9.22 3.15
C ALA A 14 -14.85 10.11 1.94
N ARG A 15 -15.49 9.54 0.93
CA ARG A 15 -15.97 10.31 -0.24
C ARG A 15 -17.01 11.35 0.16
N ALA A 16 -18.01 10.97 0.97
CA ALA A 16 -19.05 11.89 1.44
C ALA A 16 -18.47 13.05 2.27
N ASN A 17 -17.38 12.82 2.99
CA ASN A 17 -16.67 13.82 3.78
C ASN A 17 -15.66 14.64 2.96
N GLY A 18 -15.56 14.42 1.64
CA GLY A 18 -14.65 15.17 0.77
C GLY A 18 -13.17 14.85 0.97
N CYS A 19 -12.84 13.65 1.48
CA CYS A 19 -11.45 13.23 1.62
C CYS A 19 -10.79 13.08 0.24
N GLU A 20 -9.76 13.89 -0.02
CA GLU A 20 -9.03 13.87 -1.29
C GLU A 20 -8.04 12.71 -1.36
N ALA A 21 -7.28 12.49 -0.29
CA ALA A 21 -6.33 11.40 -0.21
C ALA A 21 -6.94 10.18 0.50
N LYS A 22 -6.93 9.04 -0.17
CA LYS A 22 -7.36 7.76 0.39
C LYS A 22 -6.23 6.76 0.21
N ILE A 23 -5.79 6.19 1.33
CA ILE A 23 -4.67 5.24 1.40
C ILE A 23 -5.16 3.96 2.06
N PHE A 24 -4.84 2.83 1.48
CA PHE A 24 -5.18 1.52 2.02
C PHE A 24 -3.95 0.85 2.61
N PHE A 25 -4.02 0.47 3.86
CA PHE A 25 -2.99 -0.29 4.55
C PHE A 25 -3.43 -1.75 4.74
N THR A 26 -2.56 -2.67 4.40
CA THR A 26 -2.80 -4.10 4.58
C THR A 26 -1.50 -4.81 4.92
N HIS A 27 -1.57 -5.98 5.59
CA HIS A 27 -0.36 -6.75 5.87
C HIS A 27 0.17 -7.44 4.61
N HIS A 28 -0.68 -8.18 3.89
CA HIS A 28 -0.29 -8.85 2.66
C HIS A 28 -0.43 -7.93 1.45
N PRO A 29 0.55 -7.86 0.57
CA PRO A 29 0.41 -7.14 -0.70
C PRO A 29 -0.76 -7.68 -1.52
N LEU A 30 -1.42 -6.81 -2.27
CA LEU A 30 -2.41 -7.25 -3.24
C LEU A 30 -1.72 -7.98 -4.40
N PHE A 31 -0.62 -7.43 -4.89
CA PHE A 31 0.24 -8.00 -5.93
C PHE A 31 1.66 -7.46 -5.81
N LEU A 32 2.62 -8.08 -6.48
CA LEU A 32 4.02 -7.63 -6.51
C LEU A 32 4.42 -7.05 -7.86
N GLU A 33 3.96 -7.63 -8.95
CA GLU A 33 4.31 -7.19 -10.30
C GLU A 33 3.10 -6.65 -11.07
N ARG A 34 1.99 -7.39 -11.05
CA ARG A 34 0.78 -7.05 -11.80
C ARG A 34 -0.48 -7.46 -11.04
N ALA A 35 -1.51 -6.65 -11.20
CA ALA A 35 -2.82 -6.90 -10.58
C ALA A 35 -3.42 -8.27 -10.94
N ASP A 36 -3.16 -8.77 -12.15
CA ASP A 36 -3.67 -10.05 -12.67
C ASP A 36 -2.71 -11.23 -12.49
N GLU A 37 -1.57 -11.05 -11.80
CA GLU A 37 -0.62 -12.13 -11.54
C GLU A 37 -1.25 -13.30 -10.79
N GLY A 38 -0.62 -14.49 -10.90
CA GLY A 38 -1.08 -15.71 -10.25
C GLY A 38 -1.12 -15.63 -8.74
N ASP A 39 -1.64 -16.67 -8.11
CA ASP A 39 -1.64 -16.82 -6.67
C ASP A 39 -0.23 -17.14 -6.14
N GLY A 40 0.07 -16.73 -4.93
CA GLY A 40 1.33 -16.99 -4.28
C GLY A 40 1.25 -16.75 -2.77
N TYR A 41 2.25 -17.25 -2.06
CA TYR A 41 2.31 -17.13 -0.60
C TYR A 41 2.32 -15.68 -0.11
N PHE A 42 2.96 -14.80 -0.85
CA PHE A 42 3.18 -13.41 -0.42
C PHE A 42 2.08 -12.44 -0.79
N VAL A 43 1.11 -12.86 -1.58
CA VAL A 43 0.08 -11.96 -2.13
C VAL A 43 -1.32 -12.44 -1.79
N ILE A 44 -2.27 -11.52 -1.78
CA ILE A 44 -3.67 -11.84 -1.61
C ILE A 44 -4.16 -12.67 -2.82
N PRO A 45 -4.87 -13.79 -2.61
CA PRO A 45 -5.37 -14.63 -3.68
C PRO A 45 -6.13 -13.85 -4.74
N ARG A 46 -5.90 -14.18 -6.01
CA ARG A 46 -6.39 -13.44 -7.19
C ARG A 46 -7.89 -13.12 -7.15
N VAL A 47 -8.70 -14.08 -6.72
CA VAL A 47 -10.17 -13.89 -6.64
C VAL A 47 -10.53 -12.80 -5.65
N ARG A 48 -9.92 -12.78 -4.47
CA ARG A 48 -10.14 -11.75 -3.44
C ARG A 48 -9.50 -10.43 -3.82
N ARG A 49 -8.31 -10.48 -4.39
CA ARG A 49 -7.55 -9.32 -4.89
C ARG A 49 -8.40 -8.52 -5.88
N LYS A 50 -9.01 -9.19 -6.85
CA LYS A 50 -9.86 -8.52 -7.84
C LYS A 50 -11.00 -7.73 -7.18
N VAL A 51 -11.69 -8.33 -6.23
CA VAL A 51 -12.80 -7.66 -5.51
C VAL A 51 -12.30 -6.41 -4.77
N ILE A 52 -11.16 -6.53 -4.09
CA ILE A 52 -10.56 -5.40 -3.36
C ILE A 52 -10.13 -4.31 -4.33
N LEU A 53 -9.40 -4.64 -5.39
CA LEU A 53 -8.94 -3.66 -6.38
C LEU A 53 -10.11 -2.93 -7.06
N ASP A 54 -11.18 -3.63 -7.42
CA ASP A 54 -12.37 -3.01 -8.00
C ASP A 54 -12.94 -1.92 -7.06
N ILE A 55 -13.01 -2.22 -5.75
CA ILE A 55 -13.49 -1.25 -4.75
C ILE A 55 -12.51 -0.07 -4.61
N LEU A 56 -11.22 -0.34 -4.55
CA LEU A 56 -10.20 0.71 -4.41
C LEU A 56 -10.22 1.66 -5.62
N HIS A 57 -10.34 1.14 -6.83
CA HIS A 57 -10.46 1.93 -8.05
C HIS A 57 -11.76 2.74 -8.10
N GLU A 58 -12.89 2.13 -7.73
CA GLU A 58 -14.20 2.81 -7.68
C GLU A 58 -14.18 4.02 -6.76
N HIS A 59 -13.39 3.98 -5.70
CA HIS A 59 -13.30 5.05 -4.71
C HIS A 59 -12.05 5.93 -4.84
N ASP A 60 -11.31 5.83 -5.93
CA ASP A 60 -10.11 6.64 -6.20
C ASP A 60 -9.03 6.53 -5.11
N VAL A 61 -8.82 5.33 -4.58
CA VAL A 61 -7.69 5.05 -3.69
C VAL A 61 -6.41 5.11 -4.51
N SER A 62 -5.48 5.95 -4.13
CA SER A 62 -4.25 6.19 -4.89
C SER A 62 -3.08 5.30 -4.49
N SER A 63 -3.09 4.78 -3.28
CA SER A 63 -1.93 4.07 -2.73
C SER A 63 -2.33 2.95 -1.80
N VAL A 64 -1.65 1.83 -1.95
CA VAL A 64 -1.69 0.69 -1.03
C VAL A 64 -0.30 0.50 -0.45
N PHE A 65 -0.20 0.43 0.87
CA PHE A 65 1.05 0.10 1.56
C PHE A 65 0.89 -1.23 2.29
N ALA A 66 1.85 -2.13 2.08
CA ALA A 66 1.85 -3.46 2.67
C ALA A 66 3.24 -3.86 3.19
N GLY A 67 3.27 -4.91 3.99
CA GLY A 67 4.48 -5.57 4.48
C GLY A 67 4.58 -7.00 3.99
N HIS A 68 4.72 -7.95 4.92
CA HIS A 68 4.75 -9.39 4.74
C HIS A 68 5.91 -9.95 3.90
N TRP A 69 6.23 -9.35 2.77
CA TRP A 69 7.29 -9.81 1.88
C TRP A 69 8.70 -9.51 2.40
N HIS A 70 8.82 -8.62 3.39
CA HIS A 70 10.09 -8.21 4.02
C HIS A 70 11.13 -7.66 3.05
N ARG A 71 10.69 -7.09 1.94
CA ARG A 71 11.49 -6.42 0.90
C ARG A 71 10.72 -5.21 0.40
N ASN A 72 11.45 -4.25 -0.14
CA ASN A 72 10.83 -3.13 -0.83
C ASN A 72 10.36 -3.54 -2.22
N ASN A 73 9.18 -3.08 -2.61
CA ASN A 73 8.66 -3.26 -3.96
C ASN A 73 7.70 -2.13 -4.31
N HIS A 74 7.64 -1.79 -5.58
CA HIS A 74 6.69 -0.84 -6.12
C HIS A 74 6.16 -1.35 -7.45
N ALA A 75 4.85 -1.37 -7.58
CA ALA A 75 4.13 -1.70 -8.80
C ALA A 75 2.90 -0.81 -8.95
N GLU A 76 2.30 -0.79 -10.12
CA GLU A 76 1.15 0.05 -10.41
C GLU A 76 0.02 -0.73 -11.06
N ASP A 77 -1.20 -0.30 -10.80
CA ASP A 77 -2.41 -0.75 -11.48
C ASP A 77 -3.28 0.48 -11.80
N GLY A 78 -3.19 0.97 -13.04
CA GLY A 78 -3.79 2.25 -13.40
C GLY A 78 -3.19 3.39 -12.58
N LYS A 79 -4.04 4.11 -11.83
CA LYS A 79 -3.61 5.22 -10.96
C LYS A 79 -3.22 4.77 -9.55
N LEU A 80 -3.42 3.50 -9.21
CA LEU A 80 -3.12 2.95 -7.90
C LEU A 80 -1.67 2.47 -7.85
N GLN A 81 -0.92 2.95 -6.84
CA GLN A 81 0.41 2.41 -6.55
C GLN A 81 0.32 1.33 -5.46
N MET A 82 0.94 0.18 -5.71
CA MET A 82 1.10 -0.90 -4.73
C MET A 82 2.53 -0.87 -4.20
N VAL A 83 2.69 -0.48 -2.95
CA VAL A 83 4.00 -0.32 -2.31
C VAL A 83 4.16 -1.36 -1.22
N VAL A 84 5.19 -2.18 -1.32
CA VAL A 84 5.60 -3.08 -0.24
C VAL A 84 6.79 -2.45 0.48
N THR A 85 6.70 -2.38 1.80
CA THR A 85 7.76 -1.80 2.63
C THR A 85 8.63 -2.90 3.22
N GLY A 86 9.95 -2.71 3.14
CA GLY A 86 10.92 -3.55 3.80
C GLY A 86 10.71 -3.62 5.32
N ALA A 87 11.22 -4.67 5.94
CA ALA A 87 11.03 -4.91 7.36
C ALA A 87 12.03 -4.12 8.22
N VAL A 88 11.56 -3.62 9.37
CA VAL A 88 12.43 -3.02 10.37
C VAL A 88 13.19 -4.09 11.17
N GLY A 89 12.55 -5.25 11.42
CA GLY A 89 13.10 -6.28 12.29
C GLY A 89 13.85 -7.40 11.59
N TYR A 90 13.34 -7.89 10.46
CA TYR A 90 13.91 -9.06 9.78
C TYR A 90 13.76 -8.93 8.26
N PRO A 91 14.65 -8.21 7.57
CA PRO A 91 14.65 -8.15 6.11
C PRO A 91 14.91 -9.51 5.48
N LEU A 92 14.26 -9.77 4.35
CA LEU A 92 14.56 -10.87 3.45
C LEU A 92 15.10 -10.27 2.14
N GLY A 93 16.17 -10.84 1.59
CA GLY A 93 16.83 -10.26 0.42
C GLY A 93 17.86 -9.18 0.80
N ASP A 94 18.10 -8.24 -0.11
CA ASP A 94 19.22 -7.30 -0.03
C ASP A 94 18.86 -5.93 0.58
N ASP A 95 17.60 -5.65 0.80
CA ASP A 95 17.18 -4.39 1.41
C ASP A 95 17.60 -4.30 2.88
N PRO A 96 18.10 -3.15 3.33
CA PRO A 96 18.44 -2.96 4.74
C PRO A 96 17.18 -2.90 5.61
N SER A 97 17.36 -3.20 6.90
CA SER A 97 16.38 -2.87 7.95
C SER A 97 16.04 -1.39 7.90
N GLY A 98 14.76 -1.04 7.91
CA GLY A 98 14.39 0.37 7.74
C GLY A 98 12.91 0.66 7.94
N LEU A 99 12.55 1.89 7.62
CA LEU A 99 11.18 2.38 7.66
C LEU A 99 10.87 3.24 6.43
N ARG A 100 9.60 3.38 6.13
CA ARG A 100 9.12 4.23 5.04
C ARG A 100 8.40 5.45 5.59
N VAL A 101 8.81 6.62 5.16
CA VAL A 101 8.10 7.87 5.41
C VAL A 101 7.15 8.13 4.25
N VAL A 102 5.89 8.37 4.57
CA VAL A 102 4.84 8.70 3.59
C VAL A 102 4.40 10.13 3.83
N LYS A 103 4.44 10.95 2.78
CA LYS A 103 3.95 12.32 2.80
C LYS A 103 2.62 12.39 2.06
N VAL A 104 1.61 12.91 2.73
CA VAL A 104 0.28 13.12 2.16
C VAL A 104 0.06 14.62 2.00
N ARG A 105 -0.18 15.06 0.77
CA ARG A 105 -0.41 16.47 0.43
C ARG A 105 -1.65 16.58 -0.47
N GLY A 106 -2.15 17.79 -0.66
CA GLY A 106 -3.28 18.03 -1.56
C GLY A 106 -3.02 17.63 -3.01
N ASP A 107 -1.75 17.57 -3.43
CA ASP A 107 -1.31 17.19 -4.77
C ASP A 107 -0.92 15.70 -4.90
N GLY A 108 -0.97 14.93 -3.83
CA GLY A 108 -0.72 13.50 -3.89
C GLY A 108 -0.01 12.89 -2.68
N VAL A 109 0.38 11.63 -2.87
CA VAL A 109 1.07 10.80 -1.89
C VAL A 109 2.46 10.46 -2.44
N THR A 110 3.49 10.85 -1.71
CA THR A 110 4.88 10.50 -1.99
C THR A 110 5.48 9.73 -0.83
N HIS A 111 6.50 8.93 -1.10
CA HIS A 111 7.12 8.13 -0.04
C HIS A 111 8.59 7.87 -0.32
N LYS A 112 9.34 7.59 0.76
CA LYS A 112 10.75 7.22 0.69
C LYS A 112 11.08 6.23 1.81
N TYR A 113 11.84 5.20 1.46
CA TYR A 113 12.40 4.24 2.41
C TYR A 113 13.74 4.73 2.93
N TYR A 114 13.95 4.59 4.24
CA TYR A 114 15.20 4.94 4.92
C TYR A 114 15.72 3.73 5.68
N ALA A 115 17.00 3.41 5.52
CA ALA A 115 17.67 2.43 6.35
C ALA A 115 17.76 2.92 7.81
N MET A 116 17.68 2.02 8.78
CA MET A 116 17.70 2.38 10.20
C MET A 116 19.01 3.05 10.65
N ASP A 117 20.10 2.76 9.98
CA ASP A 117 21.42 3.34 10.24
C ASP A 117 21.68 4.63 9.45
N ASP A 118 20.73 5.06 8.61
CA ASP A 118 20.80 6.27 7.77
C ASP A 118 19.49 7.09 7.86
N LEU A 119 18.95 7.20 9.06
CA LEU A 119 17.75 8.01 9.26
C LEU A 119 18.10 9.49 9.23
N PRO A 120 17.33 10.33 8.53
CA PRO A 120 17.52 11.77 8.58
C PRO A 120 17.10 12.35 9.95
N ASP A 121 17.77 13.40 10.40
CA ASP A 121 17.42 14.09 11.63
C ASP A 121 16.07 14.81 11.53
N SER A 122 15.66 15.17 10.33
CA SER A 122 14.38 15.83 10.07
C SER A 122 13.86 15.50 8.65
N ILE A 123 12.56 15.61 8.49
CA ILE A 123 11.87 15.41 7.20
C ILE A 123 11.17 16.72 6.84
N ALA A 124 11.50 17.27 5.68
CA ALA A 124 10.77 18.41 5.14
C ALA A 124 9.38 17.97 4.65
N LEU A 125 8.34 18.71 4.99
CA LEU A 125 6.96 18.48 4.53
C LEU A 125 6.70 19.18 3.20
#